data_0de7547b8b708b2e3288bdf303babb2b
#
_entry.id   0de7547b8b708b2e3288bdf303babb2b
#
_cell.length_a   1.000
_cell.length_b   1.000
_cell.length_c   1.000
_cell.angle_alpha   90.00
_cell.angle_beta   90.00
_cell.angle_gamma   90.00
#
_symmetry.space_group_name_H-M   'P 1'
#
loop_
_entity.id
_entity.type
_entity.pdbx_description
1 polymer ?
#
loop_
_entity_poly.entity_id
_entity_poly.type
_entity_poly.pdbx_seq_one_letter_code
_entity_poly.pdbx_strand_id
1 'polypeptide(L)'
;KAAKFLGYEIDVTSSNTTRRSINGVMRRAFNKRVRLMIGKNTIKNKLLEERMIEIKIHNGREQWKPKSKSVLVFNDDLEILDRYNSMIRGFVNYYSLANNCYELQSFKYILEYSMYKTFAHKYRSRVPVILRKYKKNGLFTVRFKLKNGKEKERTLYHDGFSRKVPTKQSEIDKQPNLMMYACRTSLIDRLKAGKCELCGATGAIQMHHI
;
A
#
# COMPACT_ATOMS: atom_id res chain seq x y z
N LYS A 1 -21.29 -16.72 4.60
CA LYS A 1 -19.86 -16.75 4.99
C LYS A 1 -19.07 -15.93 3.96
N ALA A 2 -18.16 -15.07 4.42
CA ALA A 2 -17.24 -14.37 3.53
C ALA A 2 -16.20 -15.34 2.97
N ALA A 3 -15.91 -15.22 1.68
CA ALA A 3 -14.83 -15.95 1.03
C ALA A 3 -13.52 -15.16 1.14
N LYS A 4 -12.40 -15.85 1.36
CA LYS A 4 -11.09 -15.19 1.39
C LYS A 4 -10.43 -15.29 0.01
N PHE A 5 -9.96 -14.17 -0.50
CA PHE A 5 -9.27 -14.11 -1.79
C PHE A 5 -8.21 -13.00 -1.78
N LEU A 6 -6.97 -13.35 -2.07
CA LEU A 6 -5.84 -12.41 -2.10
C LEU A 6 -5.79 -11.46 -0.89
N GLY A 7 -5.95 -11.98 0.33
CA GLY A 7 -5.92 -11.18 1.55
C GLY A 7 -7.18 -10.34 1.83
N TYR A 8 -8.13 -10.27 0.90
CA TYR A 8 -9.45 -9.68 1.10
C TYR A 8 -10.46 -10.72 1.58
N GLU A 9 -11.49 -10.26 2.24
CA GLU A 9 -12.72 -11.00 2.49
C GLU A 9 -13.80 -10.49 1.53
N ILE A 10 -14.37 -11.40 0.75
CA ILE A 10 -15.44 -11.10 -0.20
C ILE A 10 -16.75 -11.55 0.41
N ASP A 11 -17.68 -10.63 0.53
CA ASP A 11 -19.04 -10.94 0.95
C ASP A 11 -20.08 -10.32 0.02
N VAL A 12 -21.31 -10.77 0.15
CA VAL A 12 -22.45 -10.23 -0.60
C VAL A 12 -23.41 -9.58 0.39
N THR A 13 -23.77 -8.34 0.14
CA THR A 13 -24.73 -7.63 1.00
C THR A 13 -26.08 -8.28 0.95
N SER A 14 -26.63 -8.61 2.11
CA SER A 14 -28.04 -9.04 2.26
C SER A 14 -28.73 -8.10 3.24
N SER A 15 -29.28 -7.01 2.74
CA SER A 15 -29.98 -6.03 3.59
C SER A 15 -31.32 -5.66 2.96
N ASN A 16 -32.40 -5.84 3.71
CA ASN A 16 -33.73 -5.37 3.31
C ASN A 16 -34.03 -3.94 3.82
N THR A 17 -33.03 -3.19 4.21
CA THR A 17 -33.20 -1.85 4.75
C THR A 17 -33.57 -0.86 3.62
N THR A 18 -34.45 0.06 3.95
CA THR A 18 -34.73 1.22 3.10
C THR A 18 -33.87 2.40 3.56
N ARG A 19 -33.41 3.20 2.63
CA ARG A 19 -32.68 4.45 2.91
C ARG A 19 -33.37 5.59 2.18
N ARG A 20 -33.42 6.75 2.84
CA ARG A 20 -33.88 7.99 2.21
C ARG A 20 -32.80 8.51 1.28
N SER A 21 -33.11 8.74 0.01
CA SER A 21 -32.20 9.36 -0.96
C SER A 21 -32.05 10.86 -0.66
N ILE A 22 -31.07 11.51 -1.31
CA ILE A 22 -30.86 12.96 -1.22
C ILE A 22 -32.13 13.74 -1.57
N ASN A 23 -32.97 13.22 -2.46
CA ASN A 23 -34.24 13.83 -2.89
C ASN A 23 -35.43 13.44 -1.97
N GLY A 24 -35.17 12.93 -0.77
CA GLY A 24 -36.21 12.59 0.20
C GLY A 24 -36.99 11.29 -0.06
N VAL A 25 -36.80 10.67 -1.21
CA VAL A 25 -37.52 9.44 -1.62
C VAL A 25 -36.93 8.22 -0.91
N MET A 26 -37.81 7.38 -0.33
CA MET A 26 -37.41 6.11 0.27
C MET A 26 -37.05 5.10 -0.82
N ARG A 27 -35.83 4.63 -0.83
CA ARG A 27 -35.36 3.60 -1.77
C ARG A 27 -34.83 2.39 -1.00
N ARG A 28 -35.06 1.21 -1.54
CA ARG A 28 -34.43 -0.01 -0.99
C ARG A 28 -32.91 0.12 -1.13
N ALA A 29 -32.20 -0.23 -0.06
CA ALA A 29 -30.75 -0.42 -0.14
C ALA A 29 -30.46 -1.50 -1.19
N PHE A 30 -29.43 -1.26 -2.02
CA PHE A 30 -29.04 -2.24 -3.02
C PHE A 30 -28.64 -3.55 -2.36
N ASN A 31 -29.38 -4.60 -2.64
CA ASN A 31 -29.08 -5.97 -2.22
C ASN A 31 -28.13 -6.65 -3.20
N LYS A 32 -27.48 -7.72 -2.74
CA LYS A 32 -26.61 -8.59 -3.54
C LYS A 32 -25.40 -7.88 -4.19
N ARG A 33 -24.91 -6.78 -3.59
CA ARG A 33 -23.65 -6.20 -4.01
C ARG A 33 -22.48 -6.96 -3.40
N VAL A 34 -21.54 -7.32 -4.25
CA VAL A 34 -20.24 -7.87 -3.81
C VAL A 34 -19.45 -6.75 -3.14
N ARG A 35 -18.89 -7.04 -1.97
CA ARG A 35 -17.99 -6.14 -1.22
C ARG A 35 -16.65 -6.80 -1.02
N LEU A 36 -15.60 -6.02 -1.22
CA LEU A 36 -14.25 -6.36 -0.80
C LEU A 36 -14.01 -5.75 0.57
N MET A 37 -13.64 -6.56 1.53
CA MET A 37 -13.44 -6.13 2.92
C MET A 37 -12.04 -6.50 3.37
N ILE A 38 -11.46 -5.67 4.23
CA ILE A 38 -10.28 -6.06 5.01
C ILE A 38 -10.77 -6.99 6.11
N GLY A 39 -10.16 -8.17 6.22
CA GLY A 39 -10.54 -9.15 7.24
C GLY A 39 -10.26 -8.62 8.65
N LYS A 40 -11.11 -8.99 9.62
CA LYS A 40 -11.05 -8.51 11.02
C LYS A 40 -9.66 -8.64 11.67
N ASN A 41 -8.94 -9.70 11.35
CA ASN A 41 -7.62 -9.96 11.95
C ASN A 41 -6.45 -9.54 11.05
N THR A 42 -6.70 -9.06 9.85
CA THR A 42 -5.64 -8.75 8.88
C THR A 42 -4.69 -7.67 9.41
N ILE A 43 -5.25 -6.58 9.93
CA ILE A 43 -4.48 -5.49 10.53
C ILE A 43 -3.70 -5.97 11.76
N LYS A 44 -4.38 -6.71 12.66
CA LYS A 44 -3.77 -7.27 13.87
C LYS A 44 -2.59 -8.18 13.53
N ASN A 45 -2.80 -9.14 12.63
CA ASN A 45 -1.77 -10.10 12.25
C ASN A 45 -0.56 -9.40 11.62
N LYS A 46 -0.80 -8.41 10.73
CA LYS A 46 0.29 -7.65 10.12
C LYS A 46 1.11 -6.87 11.15
N LEU A 47 0.46 -6.23 12.12
CA LEU A 47 1.13 -5.50 13.19
C LEU A 47 1.92 -6.42 14.13
N LEU A 48 1.42 -7.63 14.39
CA LEU A 48 2.13 -8.65 15.18
C LEU A 48 3.33 -9.20 14.43
N GLU A 49 3.18 -9.52 13.14
CA GLU A 49 4.26 -9.97 12.25
C GLU A 49 5.42 -8.97 12.24
N GLU A 50 5.10 -7.68 12.12
CA GLU A 50 6.08 -6.59 12.16
C GLU A 50 6.59 -6.27 13.58
N ARG A 51 6.08 -6.95 14.62
CA ARG A 51 6.42 -6.74 16.04
C ARG A 51 6.22 -5.30 16.52
N MET A 52 5.16 -4.64 16.01
CA MET A 52 4.89 -3.23 16.29
C MET A 52 3.85 -3.02 17.39
N ILE A 53 3.20 -4.08 17.84
CA ILE A 53 2.22 -4.03 18.92
C ILE A 53 2.53 -5.08 19.99
N GLU A 54 2.09 -4.77 21.20
CA GLU A 54 1.90 -5.67 22.31
C GLU A 54 0.40 -5.70 22.63
N ILE A 55 -0.17 -6.90 22.75
CA ILE A 55 -1.58 -7.06 23.10
C ILE A 55 -1.66 -7.25 24.60
N LYS A 56 -2.41 -6.37 25.26
CA LYS A 56 -2.77 -6.49 26.69
C LYS A 56 -4.27 -6.69 26.82
N ILE A 57 -4.68 -7.55 27.73
CA ILE A 57 -6.07 -7.74 28.04
C ILE A 57 -6.42 -6.85 29.25
N HIS A 58 -7.38 -5.96 29.07
CA HIS A 58 -7.89 -5.11 30.13
C HIS A 58 -9.43 -5.22 30.15
N ASN A 59 -10.00 -5.61 31.29
CA ASN A 59 -11.45 -5.82 31.45
C ASN A 59 -12.06 -6.73 30.34
N GLY A 60 -11.38 -7.84 30.00
CA GLY A 60 -11.82 -8.79 28.98
C GLY A 60 -11.72 -8.28 27.53
N ARG A 61 -11.17 -7.09 27.31
CA ARG A 61 -10.98 -6.52 25.96
C ARG A 61 -9.51 -6.42 25.61
N GLU A 62 -9.20 -6.71 24.36
CA GLU A 62 -7.83 -6.53 23.81
C GLU A 62 -7.52 -5.05 23.65
N GLN A 63 -6.40 -4.63 24.24
CA GLN A 63 -5.80 -3.33 24.00
C GLN A 63 -4.50 -3.51 23.22
N TRP A 64 -4.40 -2.87 22.08
CA TRP A 64 -3.20 -2.88 21.27
C TRP A 64 -2.30 -1.72 21.67
N LYS A 65 -1.16 -2.02 22.28
CA LYS A 65 -0.17 -1.02 22.68
C LYS A 65 0.95 -0.97 21.66
N PRO A 66 1.18 0.17 20.98
CA PRO A 66 2.31 0.33 20.07
C PRO A 66 3.64 0.07 20.76
N LYS A 67 4.54 -0.66 20.10
CA LYS A 67 5.89 -1.00 20.58
C LYS A 67 6.94 -0.35 19.70
N SER A 68 8.09 0.06 20.27
CA SER A 68 9.24 0.53 19.49
C SER A 68 9.85 -0.61 18.68
N LYS A 69 10.30 -0.32 17.46
CA LYS A 69 11.02 -1.28 16.62
C LYS A 69 12.53 -1.12 16.88
N SER A 70 13.06 -1.86 17.84
CA SER A 70 14.46 -1.73 18.31
C SER A 70 15.48 -1.93 17.19
N VAL A 71 15.20 -2.77 16.21
CA VAL A 71 16.08 -3.01 15.04
C VAL A 71 16.36 -1.73 14.26
N LEU A 72 15.44 -0.77 14.25
CA LEU A 72 15.58 0.49 13.51
C LEU A 72 16.28 1.60 14.30
N VAL A 73 16.60 1.39 15.58
CA VAL A 73 17.18 2.42 16.45
C VAL A 73 18.55 2.90 15.96
N PHE A 74 19.29 2.03 15.28
CA PHE A 74 20.63 2.34 14.75
C PHE A 74 20.61 2.99 13.36
N ASN A 75 19.46 3.04 12.70
CA ASN A 75 19.31 3.65 11.38
C ASN A 75 19.22 5.18 11.47
N ASP A 76 19.47 5.86 10.35
CA ASP A 76 19.26 7.30 10.25
C ASP A 76 17.77 7.68 10.40
N ASP A 77 17.51 8.90 10.83
CA ASP A 77 16.14 9.40 11.04
C ASP A 77 15.30 9.33 9.77
N LEU A 78 15.92 9.63 8.62
CA LEU A 78 15.27 9.55 7.33
C LEU A 78 14.92 8.10 6.98
N GLU A 79 15.84 7.17 7.19
CA GLU A 79 15.61 5.75 6.94
C GLU A 79 14.51 5.17 7.82
N ILE A 80 14.49 5.55 9.12
CA ILE A 80 13.41 5.16 10.03
C ILE A 80 12.07 5.64 9.48
N LEU A 81 11.97 6.94 9.14
CA LEU A 81 10.73 7.52 8.61
C LEU A 81 10.30 6.87 7.30
N ASP A 82 11.23 6.66 6.37
CA ASP A 82 10.95 6.05 5.07
C ASP A 82 10.53 4.59 5.19
N ARG A 83 11.07 3.86 6.16
CA ARG A 83 10.63 2.48 6.46
C ARG A 83 9.17 2.44 6.93
N TYR A 84 8.79 3.33 7.84
CA TYR A 84 7.40 3.44 8.28
C TYR A 84 6.47 3.91 7.16
N ASN A 85 6.89 4.90 6.35
CA ASN A 85 6.16 5.36 5.19
C ASN A 85 5.92 4.24 4.16
N SER A 86 6.94 3.43 3.89
CA SER A 86 6.83 2.30 2.96
C SER A 86 5.83 1.26 3.45
N MET A 87 5.84 0.93 4.74
CA MET A 87 4.89 0.00 5.33
C MET A 87 3.45 0.53 5.25
N ILE A 88 3.24 1.82 5.59
CA ILE A 88 1.92 2.44 5.53
C ILE A 88 1.43 2.47 4.09
N ARG A 89 2.24 3.00 3.15
CA ARG A 89 1.86 3.11 1.74
C ARG A 89 1.59 1.77 1.09
N GLY A 90 2.44 0.77 1.34
CA GLY A 90 2.26 -0.57 0.81
C GLY A 90 0.93 -1.17 1.24
N PHE A 91 0.62 -1.08 2.53
CA PHE A 91 -0.62 -1.62 3.08
C PHE A 91 -1.86 -0.84 2.62
N VAL A 92 -1.78 0.50 2.60
CA VAL A 92 -2.85 1.37 2.10
C VAL A 92 -3.11 1.15 0.61
N ASN A 93 -2.08 1.08 -0.20
CA ASN A 93 -2.22 0.84 -1.64
C ASN A 93 -2.84 -0.53 -1.91
N TYR A 94 -2.40 -1.56 -1.19
CA TYR A 94 -2.95 -2.91 -1.35
C TYR A 94 -4.44 -2.95 -1.02
N TYR A 95 -4.86 -2.38 0.11
CA TYR A 95 -6.25 -2.41 0.57
C TYR A 95 -7.09 -1.19 0.14
N SER A 96 -6.59 -0.37 -0.78
CA SER A 96 -7.30 0.83 -1.24
C SER A 96 -8.63 0.55 -1.94
N LEU A 97 -8.85 -0.65 -2.44
CA LEU A 97 -10.11 -1.08 -3.07
C LEU A 97 -11.15 -1.58 -2.07
N ALA A 98 -10.76 -1.79 -0.80
CA ALA A 98 -11.67 -2.32 0.22
C ALA A 98 -12.80 -1.32 0.54
N ASN A 99 -13.99 -1.85 0.78
CA ASN A 99 -15.14 -1.05 1.19
C ASN A 99 -14.96 -0.43 2.59
N ASN A 100 -14.20 -1.11 3.46
CA ASN A 100 -13.84 -0.65 4.82
C ASN A 100 -12.41 -0.11 4.91
N CYS A 101 -11.90 0.54 3.85
CA CYS A 101 -10.55 1.10 3.84
C CYS A 101 -10.30 2.14 4.95
N TYR A 102 -11.33 2.74 5.54
CA TYR A 102 -11.23 3.63 6.69
C TYR A 102 -10.60 2.94 7.92
N GLU A 103 -10.69 1.63 8.05
CA GLU A 103 -10.05 0.86 9.13
C GLU A 103 -8.52 0.94 9.07
N LEU A 104 -7.95 1.28 7.91
CA LEU A 104 -6.52 1.53 7.74
C LEU A 104 -6.02 2.71 8.58
N GLN A 105 -6.90 3.59 9.02
CA GLN A 105 -6.56 4.66 9.95
C GLN A 105 -6.03 4.09 11.28
N SER A 106 -6.61 3.01 11.77
CA SER A 106 -6.13 2.35 13.00
C SER A 106 -4.73 1.75 12.80
N PHE A 107 -4.48 1.16 11.63
CA PHE A 107 -3.16 0.66 11.26
C PHE A 107 -2.12 1.77 11.23
N LYS A 108 -2.41 2.88 10.53
CA LYS A 108 -1.52 4.06 10.51
C LYS A 108 -1.26 4.59 11.91
N TYR A 109 -2.30 4.76 12.72
CA TYR A 109 -2.18 5.27 14.08
C TYR A 109 -1.21 4.45 14.94
N ILE A 110 -1.31 3.13 14.89
CA ILE A 110 -0.41 2.23 15.62
C ILE A 110 1.03 2.36 15.11
N LEU A 111 1.23 2.39 13.80
CA LEU A 111 2.55 2.56 13.20
C LEU A 111 3.18 3.91 13.54
N GLU A 112 2.39 4.97 13.51
CA GLU A 112 2.80 6.32 13.89
C GLU A 112 3.30 6.37 15.34
N TYR A 113 2.54 5.81 16.28
CA TYR A 113 2.98 5.73 17.67
C TYR A 113 4.16 4.78 17.89
N SER A 114 4.24 3.68 17.15
CA SER A 114 5.41 2.80 17.14
C SER A 114 6.66 3.56 16.68
N MET A 115 6.55 4.37 15.64
CA MET A 115 7.61 5.24 15.14
C MET A 115 8.05 6.25 16.21
N TYR A 116 7.11 6.95 16.86
CA TYR A 116 7.44 7.89 17.94
C TYR A 116 8.22 7.22 19.07
N LYS A 117 7.83 6.01 19.45
CA LYS A 117 8.53 5.22 20.45
C LYS A 117 9.90 4.75 19.96
N THR A 118 10.08 4.46 18.67
CA THR A 118 11.36 4.11 18.07
C THR A 118 12.33 5.29 18.12
N PHE A 119 11.87 6.50 17.76
CA PHE A 119 12.65 7.72 17.91
C PHE A 119 12.98 8.03 19.38
N ALA A 120 11.99 7.87 20.27
CA ALA A 120 12.20 8.05 21.70
C ALA A 120 13.26 7.08 22.27
N HIS A 121 13.25 5.83 21.81
CA HIS A 121 14.25 4.83 22.16
C HIS A 121 15.63 5.20 21.60
N LYS A 122 15.73 5.59 20.32
CA LYS A 122 16.97 6.02 19.68
C LYS A 122 17.65 7.16 20.45
N TYR A 123 16.87 8.18 20.82
CA TYR A 123 17.38 9.37 21.50
C TYR A 123 17.33 9.30 23.03
N ARG A 124 17.05 8.13 23.61
CA ARG A 124 16.89 7.92 25.06
C ARG A 124 16.01 9.01 25.70
N SER A 125 14.92 9.34 25.05
CA SER A 125 14.04 10.47 25.37
C SER A 125 12.57 10.03 25.49
N ARG A 126 11.69 10.93 25.89
CA ARG A 126 10.26 10.69 25.96
C ARG A 126 9.56 11.10 24.66
N VAL A 127 8.48 10.41 24.31
CA VAL A 127 7.68 10.72 23.09
C VAL A 127 7.27 12.20 22.96
N PRO A 128 6.82 12.91 24.03
CA PRO A 128 6.50 14.33 23.90
C PRO A 128 7.67 15.23 23.47
N VAL A 129 8.90 14.87 23.87
CA VAL A 129 10.11 15.62 23.48
C VAL A 129 10.38 15.41 21.98
N ILE A 130 10.27 14.17 21.52
CA ILE A 130 10.41 13.84 20.09
C ILE A 130 9.37 14.58 19.26
N LEU A 131 8.11 14.61 19.70
CA LEU A 131 7.05 15.33 19.00
C LEU A 131 7.33 16.82 18.92
N ARG A 132 7.82 17.46 19.97
CA ARG A 132 8.21 18.89 19.92
C ARG A 132 9.32 19.16 18.91
N LYS A 133 10.27 18.22 18.77
CA LYS A 133 11.42 18.35 17.85
C LYS A 133 11.02 18.16 16.38
N TYR A 134 10.19 17.14 16.08
CA TYR A 134 9.93 16.69 14.71
C TYR A 134 8.55 17.07 14.17
N LYS A 135 7.58 17.41 15.03
CA LYS A 135 6.23 17.76 14.58
C LYS A 135 6.14 19.21 14.15
N LYS A 136 5.88 19.43 12.85
CA LYS A 136 5.63 20.72 12.23
C LYS A 136 4.25 20.74 11.59
N ASN A 137 3.46 21.77 11.79
CA ASN A 137 2.13 21.92 11.19
C ASN A 137 1.25 20.66 11.33
N GLY A 138 1.35 19.99 12.48
CA GLY A 138 0.60 18.74 12.73
C GLY A 138 1.22 17.46 12.16
N LEU A 139 2.23 17.55 11.28
CA LEU A 139 2.88 16.42 10.62
C LEU A 139 4.27 16.15 11.21
N PHE A 140 4.60 14.86 11.36
CA PHE A 140 5.95 14.45 11.73
C PHE A 140 6.87 14.60 10.52
N THR A 141 7.93 15.40 10.66
CA THR A 141 8.79 15.84 9.56
C THR A 141 10.25 15.68 9.94
N VAL A 142 11.03 15.01 9.08
CA VAL A 142 12.48 14.89 9.18
C VAL A 142 13.13 15.76 8.11
N ARG A 143 14.10 16.57 8.51
CA ARG A 143 14.93 17.38 7.61
C ARG A 143 16.23 16.65 7.32
N PHE A 144 16.67 16.73 6.08
CA PHE A 144 17.93 16.16 5.64
C PHE A 144 18.57 17.02 4.55
N LYS A 145 19.90 16.91 4.45
CA LYS A 145 20.67 17.62 3.42
C LYS A 145 20.98 16.67 2.26
N LEU A 146 20.75 17.12 1.06
CA LEU A 146 21.19 16.42 -0.15
C LEU A 146 22.69 16.63 -0.38
N LYS A 147 23.29 15.79 -1.24
CA LYS A 147 24.71 15.90 -1.63
C LYS A 147 25.08 17.29 -2.23
N ASN A 148 24.11 17.97 -2.82
CA ASN A 148 24.26 19.34 -3.36
C ASN A 148 24.05 20.45 -2.32
N GLY A 149 24.02 20.12 -1.02
CA GLY A 149 23.85 21.07 0.10
C GLY A 149 22.42 21.58 0.30
N LYS A 150 21.46 21.27 -0.59
CA LYS A 150 20.05 21.69 -0.43
C LYS A 150 19.37 20.91 0.69
N GLU A 151 18.65 21.63 1.53
CA GLU A 151 17.82 21.00 2.57
C GLU A 151 16.49 20.54 1.98
N LYS A 152 16.08 19.34 2.33
CA LYS A 152 14.76 18.78 2.04
C LYS A 152 14.08 18.27 3.30
N GLU A 153 12.76 18.22 3.25
CA GLU A 153 11.92 17.71 4.31
C GLU A 153 11.17 16.45 3.82
N ARG A 154 11.07 15.46 4.68
CA ARG A 154 10.27 14.25 4.46
C ARG A 154 9.23 14.18 5.56
N THR A 155 7.97 14.01 5.20
CA THR A 155 6.84 13.90 6.14
C THR A 155 6.36 12.47 6.26
N LEU A 156 5.77 12.15 7.41
CA LEU A 156 5.02 10.91 7.58
C LEU A 156 3.78 10.93 6.67
N TYR A 157 3.39 9.75 6.16
CA TYR A 157 2.22 9.58 5.30
C TYR A 157 0.96 10.26 5.85
N HIS A 158 0.31 11.07 5.01
CA HIS A 158 -0.88 11.86 5.37
C HIS A 158 -1.93 11.97 4.25
N ASP A 159 -1.80 11.14 3.18
CA ASP A 159 -2.66 11.23 1.99
C ASP A 159 -4.11 10.75 2.22
N GLY A 160 -4.42 10.28 3.45
CA GLY A 160 -5.76 9.80 3.80
C GLY A 160 -6.03 8.35 3.38
N PHE A 161 -7.28 7.89 3.60
CA PHE A 161 -7.72 6.51 3.41
C PHE A 161 -9.03 6.45 2.63
N SER A 162 -9.11 7.14 1.51
CA SER A 162 -10.26 7.08 0.62
C SER A 162 -10.21 5.82 -0.25
N ARG A 163 -11.37 5.19 -0.43
CA ARG A 163 -11.50 4.06 -1.33
C ARG A 163 -11.21 4.48 -2.77
N LYS A 164 -10.28 3.82 -3.43
CA LYS A 164 -10.05 3.99 -4.85
C LYS A 164 -11.14 3.24 -5.62
N VAL A 165 -11.76 3.92 -6.58
CA VAL A 165 -12.68 3.27 -7.51
C VAL A 165 -11.82 2.61 -8.58
N PRO A 166 -12.01 1.29 -8.85
CA PRO A 166 -11.31 0.65 -9.95
C PRO A 166 -11.64 1.38 -11.26
N THR A 167 -10.64 1.76 -12.01
CA THR A 167 -10.82 2.30 -13.35
C THR A 167 -11.49 1.22 -14.21
N LYS A 168 -12.53 1.59 -14.94
CA LYS A 168 -13.30 0.66 -15.79
C LYS A 168 -12.46 0.01 -16.89
N GLN A 169 -11.32 0.55 -17.19
CA GLN A 169 -10.32 0.01 -18.11
C GLN A 169 -8.95 0.09 -17.41
N SER A 170 -8.51 -1.01 -16.82
CA SER A 170 -7.10 -1.12 -16.53
C SER A 170 -6.39 -1.46 -17.83
N GLU A 171 -5.41 -0.66 -18.21
CA GLU A 171 -4.54 -0.98 -19.34
C GLU A 171 -3.78 -2.29 -19.13
N ILE A 172 -3.70 -2.74 -17.87
CA ILE A 172 -3.11 -4.02 -17.46
C ILE A 172 -3.88 -5.20 -18.05
N ASP A 173 -5.21 -5.09 -18.18
CA ASP A 173 -6.04 -6.13 -18.83
C ASP A 173 -5.93 -6.13 -20.36
N LYS A 174 -5.29 -5.12 -20.92
CA LYS A 174 -4.88 -5.06 -22.32
C LYS A 174 -3.48 -5.63 -22.52
N GLN A 175 -3.14 -6.71 -21.83
CA GLN A 175 -1.92 -7.43 -22.18
C GLN A 175 -1.99 -7.77 -23.67
N PRO A 176 -0.98 -7.36 -24.46
CA PRO A 176 -0.92 -7.76 -25.86
C PRO A 176 -1.02 -9.29 -25.85
N ASN A 177 -1.96 -9.82 -26.61
CA ASN A 177 -2.11 -11.25 -26.74
C ASN A 177 -0.79 -11.78 -27.34
N LEU A 178 0.11 -12.27 -26.50
CA LEU A 178 1.42 -12.79 -26.89
C LEU A 178 1.27 -13.87 -27.97
N MET A 179 0.12 -14.57 -27.99
CA MET A 179 -0.19 -15.52 -29.05
C MET A 179 -0.45 -14.85 -30.42
N MET A 180 -0.93 -13.61 -30.46
CA MET A 180 -1.08 -12.86 -31.70
C MET A 180 0.26 -12.34 -32.23
N TYR A 181 1.20 -12.04 -31.34
CA TYR A 181 2.56 -11.59 -31.72
C TYR A 181 3.54 -12.74 -31.89
N ALA A 182 3.19 -13.94 -31.47
CA ALA A 182 3.93 -15.15 -31.77
C ALA A 182 3.52 -15.77 -33.11
N CYS A 183 3.27 -14.94 -34.13
CA CYS A 183 3.44 -15.41 -35.49
C CYS A 183 4.93 -15.80 -35.59
N ARG A 184 5.20 -17.10 -35.45
CA ARG A 184 6.51 -17.68 -35.76
C ARG A 184 6.74 -17.43 -37.24
N THR A 185 7.31 -16.28 -37.57
CA THR A 185 7.95 -16.12 -38.87
C THR A 185 8.96 -17.26 -38.97
N SER A 186 8.80 -18.09 -39.99
CA SER A 186 9.73 -19.20 -40.13
C SER A 186 11.16 -18.62 -40.27
N LEU A 187 12.16 -19.32 -39.76
CA LEU A 187 13.56 -18.91 -39.88
C LEU A 187 13.90 -18.50 -41.34
N ILE A 188 13.28 -19.20 -42.28
CA ILE A 188 13.41 -18.95 -43.71
C ILE A 188 12.83 -17.59 -44.13
N ASP A 189 11.69 -17.20 -43.58
CA ASP A 189 11.03 -15.90 -43.89
C ASP A 189 11.84 -14.74 -43.31
N ARG A 190 12.42 -14.93 -42.14
CA ARG A 190 13.33 -13.94 -41.51
C ARG A 190 14.61 -13.75 -42.29
N LEU A 191 15.21 -14.83 -42.78
CA LEU A 191 16.40 -14.81 -43.64
C LEU A 191 16.09 -14.17 -44.99
N LYS A 192 14.97 -14.49 -45.62
CA LYS A 192 14.51 -13.89 -46.89
C LYS A 192 14.22 -12.39 -46.77
N ALA A 193 13.84 -11.90 -45.65
CA ALA A 193 13.56 -10.47 -45.42
C ALA A 193 14.81 -9.59 -45.57
N GLY A 194 16.03 -10.16 -45.38
CA GLY A 194 17.28 -9.44 -45.61
C GLY A 194 17.51 -8.18 -44.81
N LYS A 195 16.74 -8.02 -43.70
CA LYS A 195 16.80 -6.87 -42.79
C LYS A 195 17.00 -7.30 -41.37
N CYS A 196 17.86 -6.60 -40.64
CA CYS A 196 18.02 -6.80 -39.22
C CYS A 196 16.76 -6.35 -38.51
N GLU A 197 16.15 -7.23 -37.66
CA GLU A 197 14.94 -6.94 -36.92
C GLU A 197 15.13 -5.89 -35.80
N LEU A 198 16.36 -5.71 -35.33
CA LEU A 198 16.71 -4.75 -34.28
C LEU A 198 17.04 -3.36 -34.80
N CYS A 199 17.87 -3.26 -35.84
CA CYS A 199 18.36 -1.96 -36.30
C CYS A 199 17.92 -1.61 -37.73
N GLY A 200 17.22 -2.51 -38.43
CA GLY A 200 16.77 -2.29 -39.82
C GLY A 200 17.87 -2.31 -40.88
N ALA A 201 19.11 -2.59 -40.51
CA ALA A 201 20.23 -2.65 -41.46
C ALA A 201 20.03 -3.74 -42.52
N THR A 202 20.43 -3.46 -43.75
CA THR A 202 20.45 -4.41 -44.89
C THR A 202 21.88 -4.74 -45.23
N GLY A 203 22.21 -6.00 -45.51
CA GLY A 203 23.56 -6.45 -45.88
C GLY A 203 23.87 -7.83 -45.34
N ALA A 204 25.12 -8.09 -45.01
CA ALA A 204 25.56 -9.36 -44.43
C ALA A 204 25.00 -9.51 -42.98
N ILE A 205 23.87 -10.19 -42.85
CA ILE A 205 23.17 -10.37 -41.57
C ILE A 205 23.51 -11.76 -41.04
N GLN A 206 24.00 -11.81 -39.80
CA GLN A 206 24.24 -13.06 -39.08
C GLN A 206 23.13 -13.28 -38.05
N MET A 207 22.61 -14.50 -37.97
CA MET A 207 21.65 -14.88 -36.93
C MET A 207 22.39 -15.34 -35.68
N HIS A 208 22.13 -14.70 -34.58
CA HIS A 208 22.58 -15.14 -33.27
C HIS A 208 21.43 -15.86 -32.56
N HIS A 209 21.73 -17.05 -32.03
CA HIS A 209 20.86 -17.71 -31.06
C HIS A 209 21.10 -17.04 -29.71
N ILE A 210 20.02 -16.54 -29.12
CA ILE A 210 19.98 -16.09 -27.71
C ILE A 210 19.49 -17.23 -26.87
#